data_a356fbdc7c9d56bb2c6caf54dbc74831
#
_entry.id   a356fbdc7c9d56bb2c6caf54dbc74831
#
_cell.length_a   1.000
_cell.length_b   1.000
_cell.length_c   1.000
_cell.angle_alpha   90.00
_cell.angle_beta   90.00
_cell.angle_gamma   90.00
#
_symmetry.space_group_name_H-M   'P 1'
#
loop_
_entity.id
_entity.type
_entity.pdbx_description
1 polymer ?
#
loop_
_entity_poly.entity_id
_entity_poly.type
_entity_poly.pdbx_seq_one_letter_code
_entity_poly.pdbx_strand_id
1 'polypeptide(L)'
;MMIWKITQNKEWNNLVKQFNWIADMESVSQYEELHSEGYVAMHTQRVLNELIKLPQYTELSEQDQEILWVAHDVENMSTSQDDGYGNISANGHARKGERTVRTILYRNIPTPFRIREIIATLVRYHGLPLWLMEKLEPAKRIHGISLRVDTRFLKLLAEADAKGRKSEDIQSLLDSLDLFELFCKEEGCWGKSLDFATPNARFEYFNTIDGYMGYVPFDDFKSEVVMLSGLPGMGKGHYIESLKTDMPVISLDAIRRKHKYSPIDRMATGRVVQEAKEQARVYLRRGQNFVWNATNITSLMRQQLVDFFTLYGAKVKIVYLEKPYDIWRLQNKDREIPLPEDVLDKMLDRLEVPLLVEAHEVEYVVED
;
A
#
# COMPACT_ATOMS: atom_id res chain seq x y z
N MET A 1 -4.82 25.33 3.61
CA MET A 1 -4.04 24.24 2.98
C MET A 1 -4.56 24.09 1.55
N MET A 2 -3.68 23.98 0.55
CA MET A 2 -4.12 23.85 -0.84
C MET A 2 -4.70 22.44 -1.03
N ILE A 3 -5.90 22.35 -1.61
CA ILE A 3 -6.56 21.06 -1.90
C ILE A 3 -5.87 20.45 -3.11
N TRP A 4 -5.38 19.20 -2.96
CA TRP A 4 -4.87 18.44 -4.10
C TRP A 4 -6.04 18.01 -4.99
N LYS A 5 -5.89 18.17 -6.29
CA LYS A 5 -6.84 17.72 -7.30
C LYS A 5 -6.11 17.04 -8.45
N ILE A 6 -6.67 15.94 -8.94
CA ILE A 6 -6.11 15.23 -10.10
C ILE A 6 -6.19 16.09 -11.35
N THR A 7 -7.28 16.84 -11.51
CA THR A 7 -7.53 17.79 -12.60
C THR A 7 -8.53 18.87 -12.17
N GLN A 8 -8.53 20.01 -12.85
CA GLN A 8 -9.51 21.08 -12.66
C GLN A 8 -10.81 20.83 -13.45
N ASN A 9 -10.73 20.09 -14.56
CA ASN A 9 -11.88 19.78 -15.39
C ASN A 9 -12.15 18.28 -15.42
N LYS A 10 -13.23 17.87 -14.78
CA LYS A 10 -13.68 16.47 -14.62
C LYS A 10 -14.67 16.01 -15.71
N GLU A 11 -14.89 16.82 -16.75
CA GLU A 11 -15.67 16.38 -17.91
C GLU A 11 -15.00 15.21 -18.61
N TRP A 12 -15.74 14.15 -18.91
CA TRP A 12 -15.21 12.88 -19.44
C TRP A 12 -14.32 13.07 -20.67
N ASN A 13 -14.77 13.88 -21.65
CA ASN A 13 -14.00 14.17 -22.86
C ASN A 13 -12.67 14.88 -22.58
N ASN A 14 -12.55 15.60 -21.47
CA ASN A 14 -11.30 16.21 -21.05
C ASN A 14 -10.40 15.19 -20.36
N LEU A 15 -10.96 14.32 -19.53
CA LEU A 15 -10.24 13.24 -18.85
C LEU A 15 -9.62 12.29 -19.87
N VAL A 16 -10.38 11.85 -20.90
CA VAL A 16 -9.88 11.00 -22.00
C VAL A 16 -8.68 11.64 -22.71
N LYS A 17 -8.69 12.96 -22.90
CA LYS A 17 -7.57 13.68 -23.54
C LYS A 17 -6.35 13.84 -22.63
N GLN A 18 -6.58 13.95 -21.33
CA GLN A 18 -5.54 14.23 -20.36
C GLN A 18 -4.87 12.95 -19.87
N PHE A 19 -5.61 11.85 -19.76
CA PHE A 19 -5.16 10.61 -19.15
C PHE A 19 -5.31 9.41 -20.09
N ASN A 20 -4.20 8.84 -20.54
CA ASN A 20 -4.20 7.70 -21.45
C ASN A 20 -4.97 6.50 -20.92
N TRP A 21 -4.91 6.23 -19.60
CA TRP A 21 -5.63 5.09 -19.01
C TRP A 21 -7.16 5.25 -19.08
N ILE A 22 -7.69 6.49 -19.07
CA ILE A 22 -9.12 6.74 -19.27
C ILE A 22 -9.50 6.51 -20.74
N ALA A 23 -8.64 6.91 -21.68
CA ALA A 23 -8.81 6.59 -23.08
C ALA A 23 -8.80 5.06 -23.33
N ASP A 24 -7.91 4.32 -22.65
CA ASP A 24 -7.83 2.88 -22.74
C ASP A 24 -9.14 2.20 -22.27
N MET A 25 -9.84 2.74 -21.25
CA MET A 25 -11.13 2.22 -20.77
C MET A 25 -12.24 2.26 -21.85
N GLU A 26 -12.16 3.17 -22.82
CA GLU A 26 -13.15 3.26 -23.92
C GLU A 26 -13.04 2.07 -24.89
N SER A 27 -11.90 1.40 -24.94
CA SER A 27 -11.63 0.26 -25.82
C SER A 27 -11.87 -1.10 -25.17
N VAL A 28 -12.03 -1.15 -23.84
CA VAL A 28 -12.16 -2.42 -23.11
C VAL A 28 -13.63 -2.77 -22.90
N SER A 29 -14.03 -3.92 -23.48
CA SER A 29 -15.35 -4.51 -23.23
C SER A 29 -15.34 -5.27 -21.90
N GLN A 30 -16.39 -5.10 -21.10
CA GLN A 30 -16.64 -5.96 -19.92
C GLN A 30 -17.37 -7.23 -20.34
N TYR A 31 -17.08 -8.35 -19.67
CA TYR A 31 -17.78 -9.61 -19.90
C TYR A 31 -19.27 -9.47 -19.59
N GLU A 32 -20.13 -9.86 -20.55
CA GLU A 32 -21.59 -9.74 -20.50
C GLU A 32 -22.24 -10.48 -19.32
N GLU A 33 -21.62 -11.53 -18.80
CA GLU A 33 -22.17 -12.34 -17.69
C GLU A 33 -22.17 -11.64 -16.32
N LEU A 34 -21.26 -10.67 -16.09
CA LEU A 34 -21.17 -9.95 -14.82
C LEU A 34 -21.61 -8.47 -14.97
N HIS A 35 -21.49 -7.92 -16.17
CA HIS A 35 -21.77 -6.52 -16.47
C HIS A 35 -22.42 -6.41 -17.87
N SER A 36 -23.74 -6.39 -17.93
CA SER A 36 -24.53 -6.21 -19.17
C SER A 36 -24.34 -4.82 -19.83
N GLU A 37 -23.27 -4.12 -19.50
CA GLU A 37 -23.14 -2.67 -19.67
C GLU A 37 -22.21 -2.24 -20.83
N GLY A 38 -21.51 -3.19 -21.47
CA GLY A 38 -20.72 -2.96 -22.68
C GLY A 38 -19.27 -2.57 -22.44
N TYR A 39 -18.95 -1.36 -21.99
CA TYR A 39 -17.59 -0.86 -21.85
C TYR A 39 -17.29 -0.39 -20.43
N VAL A 40 -16.03 -0.58 -19.97
CA VAL A 40 -15.51 -0.14 -18.67
C VAL A 40 -15.79 1.37 -18.44
N ALA A 41 -15.55 2.19 -19.46
CA ALA A 41 -15.79 3.63 -19.42
C ALA A 41 -17.25 4.00 -19.05
N MET A 42 -18.24 3.27 -19.58
CA MET A 42 -19.66 3.54 -19.29
C MET A 42 -20.02 3.17 -17.85
N HIS A 43 -19.48 2.07 -17.35
CA HIS A 43 -19.66 1.68 -15.95
C HIS A 43 -19.05 2.73 -15.02
N THR A 44 -17.76 3.09 -15.23
CA THR A 44 -17.07 4.13 -14.44
C THR A 44 -17.85 5.42 -14.36
N GLN A 45 -18.36 5.94 -15.52
CA GLN A 45 -19.17 7.17 -15.54
C GLN A 45 -20.46 7.05 -14.73
N ARG A 46 -21.16 5.90 -14.80
CA ARG A 46 -22.38 5.69 -14.01
C ARG A 46 -22.10 5.69 -12.52
N VAL A 47 -21.08 4.95 -12.10
CA VAL A 47 -20.75 4.87 -10.68
C VAL A 47 -20.27 6.22 -10.15
N LEU A 48 -19.48 6.98 -10.91
CA LEU A 48 -19.14 8.37 -10.54
C LEU A 48 -20.38 9.25 -10.39
N ASN A 49 -21.38 9.10 -11.29
CA ASN A 49 -22.64 9.81 -11.18
C ASN A 49 -23.47 9.38 -9.96
N GLU A 50 -23.44 8.13 -9.57
CA GLU A 50 -24.08 7.68 -8.32
C GLU A 50 -23.34 8.17 -7.08
N LEU A 51 -22.00 8.12 -7.09
CA LEU A 51 -21.17 8.59 -5.97
C LEU A 51 -21.49 10.05 -5.60
N ILE A 52 -21.52 10.96 -6.58
CA ILE A 52 -21.77 12.39 -6.33
C ILE A 52 -23.20 12.70 -5.86
N LYS A 53 -24.15 11.78 -6.03
CA LYS A 53 -25.54 11.89 -5.55
C LYS A 53 -25.71 11.41 -4.10
N LEU A 54 -24.75 10.66 -3.55
CA LEU A 54 -24.85 10.16 -2.19
C LEU A 54 -24.80 11.32 -1.19
N PRO A 55 -25.80 11.47 -0.29
CA PRO A 55 -25.80 12.56 0.69
C PRO A 55 -24.51 12.58 1.53
N GLN A 56 -24.05 11.42 1.95
CA GLN A 56 -22.85 11.29 2.76
C GLN A 56 -21.58 11.76 2.03
N TYR A 57 -21.51 11.61 0.69
CA TYR A 57 -20.42 12.14 -0.12
C TYR A 57 -20.42 13.68 -0.12
N THR A 58 -21.60 14.30 -0.21
CA THR A 58 -21.72 15.77 -0.26
C THR A 58 -21.37 16.44 1.08
N GLU A 59 -21.44 15.69 2.20
CA GLU A 59 -21.07 16.15 3.55
C GLU A 59 -19.55 16.06 3.82
N LEU A 60 -18.79 15.38 2.97
CA LEU A 60 -17.34 15.26 3.11
C LEU A 60 -16.60 16.55 2.79
N SER A 61 -15.36 16.66 3.32
CA SER A 61 -14.45 17.73 2.90
C SER A 61 -14.18 17.65 1.38
N GLU A 62 -13.89 18.79 0.75
CA GLU A 62 -13.52 18.81 -0.68
C GLU A 62 -12.34 17.88 -1.01
N GLN A 63 -11.39 17.73 -0.08
CA GLN A 63 -10.26 16.83 -0.27
C GLN A 63 -10.69 15.36 -0.23
N ASP A 64 -11.60 14.98 0.67
CA ASP A 64 -12.10 13.60 0.77
C ASP A 64 -12.99 13.24 -0.42
N GLN A 65 -13.80 14.21 -0.89
CA GLN A 65 -14.56 14.07 -2.13
C GLN A 65 -13.65 13.81 -3.33
N GLU A 66 -12.52 14.53 -3.43
CA GLU A 66 -11.53 14.34 -4.49
C GLU A 66 -10.88 12.96 -4.42
N ILE A 67 -10.48 12.52 -3.21
CA ILE A 67 -9.90 11.20 -2.98
C ILE A 67 -10.84 10.07 -3.42
N LEU A 68 -12.10 10.13 -3.02
CA LEU A 68 -13.11 9.12 -3.39
C LEU A 68 -13.39 9.11 -4.89
N TRP A 69 -13.50 10.30 -5.48
CA TRP A 69 -13.72 10.43 -6.91
C TRP A 69 -12.59 9.80 -7.71
N VAL A 70 -11.33 10.10 -7.35
CA VAL A 70 -10.15 9.53 -8.01
C VAL A 70 -10.03 8.04 -7.76
N ALA A 71 -10.28 7.58 -6.52
CA ALA A 71 -10.19 6.15 -6.21
C ALA A 71 -11.10 5.31 -7.11
N HIS A 72 -12.32 5.81 -7.38
CA HIS A 72 -13.26 5.13 -8.27
C HIS A 72 -12.85 5.21 -9.74
N ASP A 73 -12.38 6.37 -10.20
CA ASP A 73 -11.93 6.57 -11.59
C ASP A 73 -10.79 5.61 -11.96
N VAL A 74 -9.87 5.34 -11.02
CA VAL A 74 -8.67 4.51 -11.27
C VAL A 74 -8.82 3.03 -10.92
N GLU A 75 -9.85 2.60 -10.19
CA GLU A 75 -10.01 1.19 -9.78
C GLU A 75 -10.21 0.26 -10.99
N ASN A 76 -10.90 0.74 -12.01
CA ASN A 76 -11.21 0.03 -13.24
C ASN A 76 -10.03 -0.11 -14.22
N MET A 77 -8.93 0.60 -13.97
CA MET A 77 -7.72 0.51 -14.81
C MET A 77 -7.09 -0.90 -14.81
N SER A 78 -7.24 -1.65 -13.72
CA SER A 78 -6.67 -3.00 -13.61
C SER A 78 -7.44 -4.06 -14.40
N THR A 79 -8.69 -3.78 -14.77
CA THR A 79 -9.53 -4.67 -15.58
C THR A 79 -9.19 -4.60 -17.07
N SER A 80 -8.49 -3.54 -17.51
CA SER A 80 -8.17 -3.27 -18.91
C SER A 80 -6.95 -4.04 -19.44
N GLN A 81 -6.19 -4.73 -18.59
CA GLN A 81 -5.01 -5.49 -19.04
C GLN A 81 -5.31 -7.00 -19.06
N ASP A 82 -5.53 -7.51 -20.27
CA ASP A 82 -5.58 -8.94 -20.60
C ASP A 82 -4.26 -9.61 -20.17
N ASP A 83 -4.33 -10.72 -19.46
CA ASP A 83 -3.17 -11.57 -19.14
C ASP A 83 -2.76 -12.49 -20.31
N GLY A 84 -3.36 -12.31 -21.47
CA GLY A 84 -3.07 -13.09 -22.70
C GLY A 84 -3.69 -14.50 -22.70
N TYR A 85 -4.45 -14.89 -21.69
CA TYR A 85 -5.09 -16.20 -21.58
C TYR A 85 -6.63 -16.15 -21.48
N GLY A 86 -7.24 -14.98 -21.63
CA GLY A 86 -8.70 -14.82 -21.68
C GLY A 86 -9.45 -15.16 -20.38
N ASN A 87 -8.75 -15.43 -19.28
CA ASN A 87 -9.35 -15.67 -17.97
C ASN A 87 -9.11 -14.49 -17.04
N ILE A 88 -10.11 -13.65 -16.87
CA ILE A 88 -10.12 -12.63 -15.82
C ILE A 88 -10.43 -13.34 -14.49
N SER A 89 -9.41 -13.91 -13.83
CA SER A 89 -9.59 -14.41 -12.48
C SER A 89 -9.64 -13.23 -11.51
N ALA A 90 -10.72 -13.10 -10.75
CA ALA A 90 -10.92 -12.06 -9.74
C ALA A 90 -9.83 -12.05 -8.63
N ASN A 91 -9.05 -13.12 -8.51
CA ASN A 91 -7.97 -13.26 -7.55
C ASN A 91 -6.69 -12.55 -8.01
N GLY A 92 -6.46 -11.33 -7.53
CA GLY A 92 -5.22 -10.56 -7.76
C GLY A 92 -5.42 -9.18 -8.40
N HIS A 93 -6.55 -8.91 -9.05
CA HIS A 93 -6.81 -7.60 -9.67
C HIS A 93 -6.69 -6.44 -8.69
N ALA A 94 -7.31 -6.53 -7.53
CA ALA A 94 -7.26 -5.49 -6.51
C ALA A 94 -5.82 -5.18 -6.03
N ARG A 95 -4.95 -6.20 -5.92
CA ARG A 95 -3.54 -6.01 -5.56
C ARG A 95 -2.73 -5.40 -6.71
N LYS A 96 -3.01 -5.79 -7.93
CA LYS A 96 -2.42 -5.20 -9.13
C LYS A 96 -2.88 -3.75 -9.26
N GLY A 97 -4.18 -3.48 -9.09
CA GLY A 97 -4.76 -2.14 -9.08
C GLY A 97 -4.09 -1.21 -8.07
N GLU A 98 -3.94 -1.64 -6.80
CA GLU A 98 -3.20 -0.88 -5.78
C GLU A 98 -1.81 -0.45 -6.24
N ARG A 99 -1.03 -1.37 -6.84
CA ARG A 99 0.33 -1.07 -7.32
C ARG A 99 0.34 -0.15 -8.52
N THR A 100 -0.53 -0.41 -9.49
CA THR A 100 -0.65 0.40 -10.72
C THR A 100 -1.03 1.84 -10.36
N VAL A 101 -2.03 2.03 -9.52
CA VAL A 101 -2.47 3.35 -9.04
C VAL A 101 -1.35 4.07 -8.30
N ARG A 102 -0.68 3.38 -7.38
CA ARG A 102 0.47 3.95 -6.66
C ARG A 102 1.54 4.44 -7.64
N THR A 103 1.90 3.63 -8.64
CA THR A 103 2.89 4.00 -9.65
C THR A 103 2.46 5.22 -10.46
N ILE A 104 1.20 5.29 -10.90
CA ILE A 104 0.67 6.42 -11.67
C ILE A 104 0.66 7.69 -10.85
N LEU A 105 0.10 7.65 -9.64
CA LEU A 105 0.01 8.80 -8.74
C LEU A 105 1.36 9.25 -8.18
N TYR A 106 2.38 8.41 -8.25
CA TYR A 106 3.74 8.79 -7.89
C TYR A 106 4.53 9.33 -9.09
N ARG A 107 4.42 8.68 -10.25
CA ARG A 107 5.24 8.97 -11.44
C ARG A 107 4.65 10.05 -12.34
N ASN A 108 3.34 9.97 -12.61
CA ASN A 108 2.70 10.77 -13.65
C ASN A 108 1.93 11.97 -13.08
N ILE A 109 1.45 11.84 -11.86
CA ILE A 109 0.64 12.86 -11.19
C ILE A 109 1.23 13.08 -9.80
N PRO A 110 2.05 14.13 -9.60
CA PRO A 110 2.59 14.43 -8.28
C PRO A 110 1.48 14.49 -7.23
N THR A 111 1.41 13.46 -6.40
CA THR A 111 0.35 13.29 -5.40
C THR A 111 1.00 13.19 -4.03
N PRO A 112 0.57 13.99 -3.04
CA PRO A 112 1.07 13.88 -1.67
C PRO A 112 0.97 12.44 -1.16
N PHE A 113 2.00 11.96 -0.49
CA PHE A 113 2.14 10.57 -0.06
C PHE A 113 0.89 10.03 0.64
N ARG A 114 0.36 10.79 1.60
CA ARG A 114 -0.82 10.38 2.37
C ARG A 114 -2.05 10.19 1.47
N ILE A 115 -2.29 11.11 0.54
CA ILE A 115 -3.43 11.05 -0.38
C ILE A 115 -3.28 9.84 -1.30
N ARG A 116 -2.10 9.65 -1.88
CA ARG A 116 -1.79 8.51 -2.74
C ARG A 116 -2.04 7.16 -2.05
N GLU A 117 -1.58 6.99 -0.81
CA GLU A 117 -1.74 5.74 -0.09
C GLU A 117 -3.18 5.49 0.36
N ILE A 118 -3.97 6.55 0.63
CA ILE A 118 -5.42 6.42 0.84
C ILE A 118 -6.09 5.92 -0.44
N ILE A 119 -5.84 6.56 -1.59
CA ILE A 119 -6.41 6.16 -2.89
C ILE A 119 -6.01 4.71 -3.22
N ALA A 120 -4.74 4.36 -3.10
CA ALA A 120 -4.26 3.00 -3.36
C ALA A 120 -4.93 1.96 -2.43
N THR A 121 -5.19 2.33 -1.17
CA THR A 121 -5.91 1.47 -0.21
C THR A 121 -7.37 1.30 -0.60
N LEU A 122 -8.04 2.38 -1.00
CA LEU A 122 -9.43 2.34 -1.47
C LEU A 122 -9.56 1.43 -2.69
N VAL A 123 -8.70 1.59 -3.69
CA VAL A 123 -8.64 0.70 -4.87
C VAL A 123 -8.41 -0.75 -4.47
N ARG A 124 -7.56 -1.01 -3.47
CA ARG A 124 -7.30 -2.36 -2.98
C ARG A 124 -8.51 -3.04 -2.38
N TYR A 125 -9.37 -2.28 -1.69
CA TYR A 125 -10.42 -2.82 -0.83
C TYR A 125 -11.84 -2.37 -1.20
N HIS A 126 -12.03 -1.71 -2.36
CA HIS A 126 -13.33 -1.18 -2.78
C HIS A 126 -14.47 -2.23 -2.72
N GLY A 127 -14.22 -3.45 -3.16
CA GLY A 127 -15.21 -4.53 -3.14
C GLY A 127 -15.33 -5.28 -1.79
N LEU A 128 -14.46 -4.99 -0.81
CA LEU A 128 -14.44 -5.74 0.45
C LEU A 128 -15.73 -5.59 1.27
N PRO A 129 -16.38 -4.41 1.34
CA PRO A 129 -17.60 -4.26 2.12
C PRO A 129 -18.71 -5.24 1.76
N LEU A 130 -18.79 -5.67 0.51
CA LEU A 130 -19.79 -6.62 0.02
C LEU A 130 -19.55 -8.05 0.51
N TRP A 131 -18.30 -8.41 0.84
CA TRP A 131 -17.86 -9.78 1.08
C TRP A 131 -17.05 -9.95 2.37
N LEU A 132 -17.02 -8.94 3.25
CA LEU A 132 -16.19 -8.98 4.46
C LEU A 132 -16.53 -10.14 5.36
N MET A 133 -17.82 -10.40 5.55
CA MET A 133 -18.32 -11.46 6.45
C MET A 133 -17.98 -12.87 5.97
N GLU A 134 -17.66 -13.05 4.71
CA GLU A 134 -17.22 -14.34 4.12
C GLU A 134 -15.70 -14.57 4.25
N LYS A 135 -14.94 -13.55 4.69
CA LYS A 135 -13.48 -13.65 4.81
C LYS A 135 -13.09 -14.31 6.13
N LEU A 136 -11.93 -14.95 6.11
CA LEU A 136 -11.28 -15.40 7.34
C LEU A 136 -10.90 -14.19 8.20
N GLU A 137 -11.14 -14.26 9.51
CA GLU A 137 -10.81 -13.22 10.49
C GLU A 137 -11.32 -11.82 10.08
N PRO A 138 -12.62 -11.62 9.84
CA PRO A 138 -13.16 -10.37 9.31
C PRO A 138 -12.85 -9.17 10.22
N ALA A 139 -12.89 -9.34 11.56
CA ALA A 139 -12.53 -8.31 12.53
C ALA A 139 -11.06 -7.87 12.35
N LYS A 140 -10.12 -8.80 12.38
CA LYS A 140 -8.69 -8.51 12.24
C LYS A 140 -8.38 -7.83 10.91
N ARG A 141 -9.09 -8.24 9.84
CA ARG A 141 -8.95 -7.66 8.51
C ARG A 141 -9.39 -6.20 8.49
N ILE A 142 -10.59 -5.90 9.00
CA ILE A 142 -11.09 -4.52 8.98
C ILE A 142 -10.32 -3.62 9.95
N HIS A 143 -9.84 -4.15 11.07
CA HIS A 143 -8.96 -3.45 11.99
C HIS A 143 -7.67 -2.98 11.28
N GLY A 144 -7.01 -3.86 10.52
CA GLY A 144 -5.81 -3.49 9.75
C GLY A 144 -6.09 -2.46 8.66
N ILE A 145 -7.26 -2.48 8.05
CA ILE A 145 -7.68 -1.51 7.04
C ILE A 145 -7.99 -0.15 7.66
N SER A 146 -8.63 -0.11 8.83
CA SER A 146 -8.95 1.12 9.54
C SER A 146 -7.72 1.94 9.95
N LEU A 147 -6.56 1.29 10.08
CA LEU A 147 -5.27 1.97 10.29
C LEU A 147 -4.76 2.72 9.04
N ARG A 148 -5.37 2.50 7.88
CA ARG A 148 -4.95 3.04 6.58
C ARG A 148 -5.95 4.05 6.01
N VAL A 149 -7.23 3.80 6.18
CA VAL A 149 -8.32 4.57 5.56
C VAL A 149 -9.57 4.57 6.43
N ASP A 150 -10.35 5.63 6.32
CA ASP A 150 -11.67 5.71 6.93
C ASP A 150 -12.60 4.64 6.30
N THR A 151 -13.15 3.76 7.13
CA THR A 151 -14.01 2.66 6.68
C THR A 151 -15.30 3.14 6.01
N ARG A 152 -15.77 4.37 6.32
CA ARG A 152 -16.92 5.00 5.65
C ARG A 152 -16.65 5.19 4.15
N PHE A 153 -15.41 5.51 3.78
CA PHE A 153 -15.03 5.70 2.38
C PHE A 153 -15.17 4.40 1.58
N LEU A 154 -14.83 3.26 2.20
CA LEU A 154 -15.03 1.96 1.56
C LEU A 154 -16.51 1.67 1.33
N LYS A 155 -17.38 1.96 2.32
CA LYS A 155 -18.84 1.79 2.12
C LYS A 155 -19.34 2.68 1.00
N LEU A 156 -18.95 3.97 0.97
CA LEU A 156 -19.39 4.92 -0.07
C LEU A 156 -18.99 4.47 -1.48
N LEU A 157 -17.76 3.98 -1.67
CA LEU A 157 -17.32 3.45 -2.96
C LEU A 157 -18.14 2.21 -3.36
N ALA A 158 -18.30 1.25 -2.45
CA ALA A 158 -19.03 0.02 -2.73
C ALA A 158 -20.53 0.28 -2.95
N GLU A 159 -21.12 1.30 -2.31
CA GLU A 159 -22.50 1.71 -2.51
C GLU A 159 -22.70 2.35 -3.89
N ALA A 160 -21.77 3.24 -4.28
CA ALA A 160 -21.79 3.84 -5.61
C ALA A 160 -21.64 2.76 -6.70
N ASP A 161 -20.72 1.81 -6.53
CA ASP A 161 -20.52 0.69 -7.45
C ASP A 161 -21.80 -0.17 -7.55
N ALA A 162 -22.41 -0.55 -6.42
CA ALA A 162 -23.66 -1.33 -6.41
C ALA A 162 -24.80 -0.60 -7.13
N LYS A 163 -24.96 0.71 -6.91
CA LYS A 163 -26.01 1.53 -7.57
C LYS A 163 -25.73 1.78 -9.05
N GLY A 164 -24.44 1.79 -9.45
CA GLY A 164 -24.05 1.94 -10.86
C GLY A 164 -24.26 0.69 -11.71
N ARG A 165 -24.41 -0.49 -11.09
CA ARG A 165 -24.66 -1.76 -11.79
C ARG A 165 -26.09 -1.86 -12.30
N LYS A 166 -26.27 -2.53 -13.45
CA LYS A 166 -27.58 -2.98 -13.93
C LYS A 166 -27.82 -4.42 -13.43
N SER A 167 -28.08 -4.60 -12.16
CA SER A 167 -28.34 -5.92 -11.55
C SER A 167 -29.74 -5.93 -10.96
N GLU A 168 -30.40 -7.09 -11.00
CA GLU A 168 -31.69 -7.31 -10.32
C GLU A 168 -31.53 -7.44 -8.79
N ASP A 169 -30.31 -7.59 -8.30
CA ASP A 169 -29.98 -7.92 -6.88
C ASP A 169 -29.35 -6.76 -6.11
N ILE A 170 -29.61 -5.51 -6.51
CA ILE A 170 -29.04 -4.30 -5.86
C ILE A 170 -29.39 -4.28 -4.36
N GLN A 171 -30.61 -4.69 -3.97
CA GLN A 171 -31.03 -4.64 -2.58
C GLN A 171 -30.18 -5.56 -1.70
N SER A 172 -29.85 -6.76 -2.12
CA SER A 172 -28.98 -7.68 -1.39
C SER A 172 -27.56 -7.11 -1.19
N LEU A 173 -27.05 -6.40 -2.21
CA LEU A 173 -25.76 -5.70 -2.08
C LEU A 173 -25.84 -4.56 -1.05
N LEU A 174 -26.92 -3.76 -1.05
CA LEU A 174 -27.10 -2.68 -0.07
C LEU A 174 -27.25 -3.25 1.36
N ASP A 175 -27.98 -4.35 1.54
CA ASP A 175 -28.13 -5.04 2.82
C ASP A 175 -26.76 -5.52 3.35
N SER A 176 -25.87 -6.02 2.46
CA SER A 176 -24.49 -6.38 2.80
C SER A 176 -23.67 -5.19 3.25
N LEU A 177 -23.87 -4.01 2.65
CA LEU A 177 -23.20 -2.76 3.04
C LEU A 177 -23.69 -2.23 4.38
N ASP A 178 -24.96 -2.41 4.72
CA ASP A 178 -25.50 -2.04 6.03
C ASP A 178 -24.96 -2.99 7.12
N LEU A 179 -24.81 -4.28 6.82
CA LEU A 179 -24.15 -5.23 7.69
C LEU A 179 -22.67 -4.88 7.90
N PHE A 180 -21.96 -4.47 6.84
CA PHE A 180 -20.58 -3.99 6.94
C PHE A 180 -20.47 -2.77 7.87
N GLU A 181 -21.37 -1.79 7.75
CA GLU A 181 -21.39 -0.61 8.61
C GLU A 181 -21.63 -1.00 10.08
N LEU A 182 -22.63 -1.85 10.33
CA LEU A 182 -22.95 -2.34 11.67
C LEU A 182 -21.73 -3.03 12.29
N PHE A 183 -21.11 -3.94 11.54
CA PHE A 183 -19.91 -4.65 11.97
C PHE A 183 -18.75 -3.71 12.30
N CYS A 184 -18.46 -2.71 11.45
CA CYS A 184 -17.42 -1.73 11.73
C CYS A 184 -17.71 -0.88 12.97
N LYS A 185 -19.01 -0.60 13.28
CA LYS A 185 -19.42 0.09 14.51
C LYS A 185 -19.21 -0.77 15.74
N GLU A 186 -19.58 -2.05 15.68
CA GLU A 186 -19.37 -3.03 16.76
C GLU A 186 -17.88 -3.23 17.05
N GLU A 187 -17.06 -3.31 16.00
CA GLU A 187 -15.60 -3.44 16.10
C GLU A 187 -14.89 -2.10 16.45
N GLY A 188 -15.63 -1.00 16.61
CA GLY A 188 -15.09 0.30 17.05
C GLY A 188 -14.24 1.02 16.01
N CYS A 189 -14.31 0.62 14.72
CA CYS A 189 -13.48 1.19 13.64
C CYS A 189 -14.29 1.94 12.55
N TRP A 190 -15.56 2.28 12.81
CA TRP A 190 -16.38 3.07 11.90
C TRP A 190 -15.98 4.54 11.94
N GLY A 191 -15.49 5.06 10.81
CA GLY A 191 -15.09 6.47 10.66
C GLY A 191 -13.85 6.88 11.43
N LYS A 192 -13.12 5.94 12.02
CA LYS A 192 -11.90 6.20 12.79
C LYS A 192 -10.94 5.03 12.72
N SER A 193 -9.67 5.34 12.92
CA SER A 193 -8.63 4.34 13.12
C SER A 193 -8.84 3.62 14.46
N LEU A 194 -8.55 2.34 14.48
CA LEU A 194 -8.55 1.59 15.73
C LEU A 194 -7.33 1.94 16.57
N ASP A 195 -7.55 2.18 17.87
CA ASP A 195 -6.49 2.50 18.81
C ASP A 195 -6.00 1.24 19.54
N PHE A 196 -4.69 1.11 19.69
CA PHE A 196 -4.03 0.08 20.46
C PHE A 196 -3.31 0.70 21.67
N ALA A 197 -3.30 0.00 22.80
CA ALA A 197 -2.66 0.50 24.01
C ALA A 197 -1.17 0.83 23.81
N THR A 198 -0.46 0.01 23.04
CA THR A 198 0.95 0.22 22.68
C THR A 198 1.22 -0.24 21.24
N PRO A 199 2.28 0.24 20.61
CA PRO A 199 2.74 -0.29 19.31
C PRO A 199 3.03 -1.81 19.35
N ASN A 200 3.53 -2.31 20.48
CA ASN A 200 3.77 -3.73 20.70
C ASN A 200 2.46 -4.53 20.75
N ALA A 201 1.43 -4.01 21.46
CA ALA A 201 0.10 -4.63 21.47
C ALA A 201 -0.51 -4.73 20.06
N ARG A 202 -0.34 -3.69 19.24
CA ARG A 202 -0.74 -3.73 17.83
C ARG A 202 0.01 -4.81 17.06
N PHE A 203 1.33 -4.86 17.18
CA PHE A 203 2.15 -5.85 16.48
C PHE A 203 1.74 -7.28 16.87
N GLU A 204 1.63 -7.56 18.17
CA GLU A 204 1.21 -8.87 18.68
C GLU A 204 -0.18 -9.26 18.17
N TYR A 205 -1.15 -8.33 18.22
CA TYR A 205 -2.50 -8.59 17.74
C TYR A 205 -2.51 -9.06 16.28
N PHE A 206 -1.77 -8.41 15.39
CA PHE A 206 -1.79 -8.74 13.97
C PHE A 206 -0.90 -9.94 13.58
N ASN A 207 0.15 -10.22 14.35
CA ASN A 207 1.14 -11.24 14.00
C ASN A 207 1.00 -12.55 14.78
N THR A 208 0.07 -12.62 15.75
CA THR A 208 -0.22 -13.85 16.52
C THR A 208 -1.52 -14.47 16.00
N ILE A 209 -1.55 -15.80 15.85
CA ILE A 209 -2.79 -16.54 15.60
C ILE A 209 -3.70 -16.33 16.82
N ASP A 210 -4.99 -16.04 16.60
CA ASP A 210 -5.97 -15.73 17.66
C ASP A 210 -5.56 -14.55 18.57
N GLY A 211 -4.82 -13.57 18.02
CA GLY A 211 -4.44 -12.36 18.73
C GLY A 211 -5.65 -11.66 19.35
N TYR A 212 -5.52 -11.26 20.63
CA TYR A 212 -6.58 -10.58 21.37
C TYR A 212 -6.26 -9.09 21.54
N MET A 213 -7.20 -8.22 21.12
CA MET A 213 -7.00 -6.76 21.10
C MET A 213 -6.71 -6.15 22.49
N GLY A 214 -7.28 -6.73 23.55
CA GLY A 214 -7.07 -6.26 24.93
C GLY A 214 -5.76 -6.74 25.54
N TYR A 215 -4.97 -7.57 24.85
CA TYR A 215 -3.68 -8.01 25.37
C TYR A 215 -2.60 -6.95 25.20
N VAL A 216 -1.96 -6.59 26.30
CA VAL A 216 -0.83 -5.66 26.31
C VAL A 216 0.43 -6.43 26.76
N PRO A 217 1.30 -6.80 25.82
CA PRO A 217 2.53 -7.51 26.15
C PRO A 217 3.52 -6.60 26.89
N PHE A 218 4.44 -7.19 27.64
CA PHE A 218 5.56 -6.47 28.23
C PHE A 218 6.60 -6.12 27.14
N ASP A 219 7.22 -4.96 27.29
CA ASP A 219 8.32 -4.50 26.42
C ASP A 219 9.68 -5.02 26.96
N ASP A 220 9.85 -6.34 26.96
CA ASP A 220 11.08 -7.03 27.43
C ASP A 220 12.05 -7.36 26.29
N PHE A 221 12.16 -6.46 25.33
CA PHE A 221 13.02 -6.63 24.16
C PHE A 221 14.51 -6.70 24.53
N LYS A 222 15.23 -7.61 23.88
CA LYS A 222 16.68 -7.81 24.06
C LYS A 222 17.52 -6.82 23.26
N SER A 223 17.00 -6.34 22.14
CA SER A 223 17.66 -5.40 21.23
C SER A 223 16.63 -4.67 20.38
N GLU A 224 17.10 -3.63 19.68
CA GLU A 224 16.33 -2.90 18.68
C GLU A 224 16.98 -3.01 17.31
N VAL A 225 16.17 -3.25 16.28
CA VAL A 225 16.60 -3.26 14.88
C VAL A 225 15.87 -2.14 14.12
N VAL A 226 16.63 -1.18 13.58
CA VAL A 226 16.12 -0.18 12.65
C VAL A 226 16.27 -0.72 11.24
N MET A 227 15.17 -1.14 10.63
CA MET A 227 15.13 -1.68 9.28
C MET A 227 14.72 -0.62 8.28
N LEU A 228 15.62 -0.24 7.38
CA LEU A 228 15.32 0.73 6.33
C LEU A 228 14.55 0.07 5.18
N SER A 229 13.59 0.80 4.63
CA SER A 229 12.81 0.43 3.44
C SER A 229 12.75 1.62 2.49
N GLY A 230 12.85 1.37 1.18
CA GLY A 230 12.79 2.41 0.15
C GLY A 230 13.67 2.09 -1.05
N LEU A 231 13.32 2.64 -2.20
CA LEU A 231 14.04 2.43 -3.45
C LEU A 231 15.52 2.89 -3.34
N PRO A 232 16.40 2.40 -4.22
CA PRO A 232 17.76 2.92 -4.32
C PRO A 232 17.75 4.42 -4.60
N GLY A 233 18.57 5.22 -3.91
CA GLY A 233 18.60 6.69 -4.09
C GLY A 233 17.58 7.47 -3.23
N MET A 234 16.79 6.83 -2.37
CA MET A 234 15.82 7.50 -1.47
C MET A 234 16.44 8.09 -0.19
N GLY A 235 17.75 8.30 -0.12
CA GLY A 235 18.38 8.97 1.01
C GLY A 235 18.66 8.12 2.24
N LYS A 236 18.60 6.76 2.14
CA LYS A 236 18.85 5.85 3.29
C LYS A 236 20.20 6.10 3.97
N GLY A 237 21.26 6.41 3.21
CA GLY A 237 22.58 6.73 3.77
C GLY A 237 22.54 8.00 4.64
N HIS A 238 21.95 9.08 4.14
CA HIS A 238 21.78 10.32 4.88
C HIS A 238 20.93 10.15 6.14
N TYR A 239 19.89 9.33 6.06
CA TYR A 239 19.10 9.01 7.25
C TYR A 239 19.95 8.32 8.33
N ILE A 240 20.79 7.35 7.96
CA ILE A 240 21.70 6.69 8.90
C ILE A 240 22.65 7.69 9.55
N GLU A 241 23.24 8.57 8.77
CA GLU A 241 24.13 9.65 9.27
C GLU A 241 23.38 10.59 10.23
N SER A 242 22.10 10.89 9.93
CA SER A 242 21.28 11.77 10.77
C SER A 242 20.91 11.17 12.12
N LEU A 243 20.87 9.85 12.24
CA LEU A 243 20.59 9.16 13.51
C LEU A 243 21.62 9.46 14.61
N LYS A 244 22.83 9.91 14.25
CA LYS A 244 23.93 10.19 15.20
C LYS A 244 24.09 9.12 16.28
N THR A 245 24.04 7.86 15.88
CA THR A 245 24.07 6.69 16.75
C THR A 245 25.32 5.85 16.50
N ASP A 246 25.83 5.18 17.54
CA ASP A 246 26.92 4.21 17.44
C ASP A 246 26.46 2.80 17.04
N MET A 247 25.19 2.65 16.64
CA MET A 247 24.66 1.36 16.20
C MET A 247 25.41 0.88 14.94
N PRO A 248 25.93 -0.37 14.94
CA PRO A 248 26.52 -0.92 13.74
C PRO A 248 25.50 -1.02 12.61
N VAL A 249 25.99 -0.83 11.37
CA VAL A 249 25.15 -0.84 10.17
C VAL A 249 25.47 -2.08 9.34
N ILE A 250 24.48 -2.93 9.14
CA ILE A 250 24.56 -4.04 8.18
C ILE A 250 24.03 -3.53 6.84
N SER A 251 24.91 -3.34 5.87
CA SER A 251 24.56 -2.82 4.54
C SER A 251 24.79 -3.87 3.47
N LEU A 252 23.72 -4.28 2.78
CA LEU A 252 23.81 -5.23 1.68
C LEU A 252 24.66 -4.68 0.53
N ASP A 253 24.60 -3.37 0.28
CA ASP A 253 25.43 -2.72 -0.75
C ASP A 253 26.90 -2.68 -0.37
N ALA A 254 27.23 -2.50 0.92
CA ALA A 254 28.61 -2.58 1.40
C ALA A 254 29.17 -4.01 1.26
N ILE A 255 28.38 -5.03 1.57
CA ILE A 255 28.75 -6.43 1.38
C ILE A 255 29.00 -6.72 -0.11
N ARG A 256 28.13 -6.25 -1.01
CA ARG A 256 28.33 -6.39 -2.47
C ARG A 256 29.64 -5.76 -2.94
N ARG A 257 29.92 -4.52 -2.51
CA ARG A 257 31.17 -3.82 -2.86
C ARG A 257 32.40 -4.57 -2.35
N LYS A 258 32.37 -5.04 -1.11
CA LYS A 258 33.46 -5.84 -0.51
C LYS A 258 33.82 -7.05 -1.38
N HIS A 259 32.82 -7.74 -1.92
CA HIS A 259 33.01 -8.92 -2.75
C HIS A 259 33.07 -8.62 -4.25
N LYS A 260 32.98 -7.37 -4.66
CA LYS A 260 32.96 -6.93 -6.07
C LYS A 260 31.81 -7.57 -6.88
N TYR A 261 30.66 -7.85 -6.24
CA TYR A 261 29.49 -8.39 -6.91
C TYR A 261 28.71 -7.30 -7.63
N SER A 262 28.24 -7.60 -8.86
CA SER A 262 27.35 -6.71 -9.60
C SER A 262 25.99 -6.55 -8.85
N PRO A 263 25.43 -5.34 -8.81
CA PRO A 263 24.10 -5.11 -8.22
C PRO A 263 22.97 -5.92 -8.87
N ILE A 264 23.12 -6.31 -10.14
CA ILE A 264 22.12 -7.05 -10.93
C ILE A 264 22.35 -8.57 -10.89
N ASP A 265 23.43 -9.05 -10.25
CA ASP A 265 23.71 -10.49 -10.14
C ASP A 265 22.78 -11.15 -9.10
N ARG A 266 21.83 -11.95 -9.63
CA ARG A 266 20.86 -12.68 -8.79
C ARG A 266 21.51 -13.77 -7.93
N MET A 267 22.54 -14.45 -8.44
CA MET A 267 23.24 -15.51 -7.70
C MET A 267 24.02 -14.94 -6.51
N ALA A 268 24.68 -13.81 -6.73
CA ALA A 268 25.37 -13.10 -5.66
C ALA A 268 24.41 -12.53 -4.59
N THR A 269 23.18 -12.15 -5.00
CA THR A 269 22.20 -11.61 -4.06
C THR A 269 21.89 -12.55 -2.90
N GLY A 270 21.74 -13.85 -3.15
CA GLY A 270 21.52 -14.85 -2.10
C GLY A 270 22.69 -14.93 -1.10
N ARG A 271 23.93 -14.89 -1.60
CA ARG A 271 25.15 -14.91 -0.76
C ARG A 271 25.25 -13.65 0.10
N VAL A 272 24.97 -12.49 -0.46
CA VAL A 272 24.96 -11.19 0.23
C VAL A 272 23.94 -11.20 1.38
N VAL A 273 22.72 -11.65 1.10
CA VAL A 273 21.67 -11.75 2.13
C VAL A 273 22.05 -12.72 3.24
N GLN A 274 22.67 -13.87 2.88
CA GLN A 274 23.12 -14.83 3.88
C GLN A 274 24.23 -14.25 4.78
N GLU A 275 25.26 -13.60 4.20
CA GLU A 275 26.31 -12.93 4.99
C GLU A 275 25.73 -11.85 5.90
N ALA A 276 24.78 -11.02 5.39
CA ALA A 276 24.11 -10.02 6.19
C ALA A 276 23.33 -10.65 7.37
N LYS A 277 22.60 -11.74 7.13
CA LYS A 277 21.91 -12.50 8.20
C LYS A 277 22.85 -13.10 9.22
N GLU A 278 24.04 -13.56 8.82
CA GLU A 278 25.05 -14.05 9.78
C GLU A 278 25.58 -12.91 10.66
N GLN A 279 25.86 -11.74 10.10
CA GLN A 279 26.24 -10.56 10.88
C GLN A 279 25.12 -10.18 11.87
N ALA A 280 23.86 -10.15 11.41
CA ALA A 280 22.71 -9.87 12.27
C ALA A 280 22.58 -10.88 13.42
N ARG A 281 22.79 -12.19 13.17
CA ARG A 281 22.78 -13.21 14.24
C ARG A 281 23.79 -12.93 15.34
N VAL A 282 24.96 -12.41 14.98
CA VAL A 282 26.00 -12.06 15.97
C VAL A 282 25.50 -10.95 16.89
N TYR A 283 24.89 -9.88 16.33
CA TYR A 283 24.35 -8.77 17.11
C TYR A 283 23.14 -9.18 17.94
N LEU A 284 22.19 -9.90 17.34
CA LEU A 284 20.97 -10.38 18.01
C LEU A 284 21.28 -11.26 19.22
N ARG A 285 22.25 -12.20 19.10
CA ARG A 285 22.67 -13.06 20.22
C ARG A 285 23.33 -12.28 21.36
N ARG A 286 23.90 -11.12 21.07
CA ARG A 286 24.53 -10.24 22.07
C ARG A 286 23.56 -9.21 22.64
N GLY A 287 22.31 -9.19 22.20
CA GLY A 287 21.36 -8.13 22.56
C GLY A 287 21.81 -6.75 22.08
N GLN A 288 22.52 -6.68 20.97
CA GLN A 288 23.06 -5.43 20.45
C GLN A 288 22.14 -4.84 19.38
N ASN A 289 21.83 -3.57 19.52
CA ASN A 289 21.07 -2.80 18.52
C ASN A 289 21.87 -2.62 17.23
N PHE A 290 21.18 -2.59 16.08
CA PHE A 290 21.82 -2.33 14.78
C PHE A 290 20.84 -1.78 13.75
N VAL A 291 21.41 -1.23 12.67
CA VAL A 291 20.65 -0.76 11.50
C VAL A 291 20.77 -1.79 10.38
N TRP A 292 19.64 -2.23 9.84
CA TRP A 292 19.57 -3.07 8.64
C TRP A 292 19.31 -2.21 7.41
N ASN A 293 20.33 -1.98 6.60
CA ASN A 293 20.28 -1.12 5.42
C ASN A 293 20.19 -1.95 4.13
N ALA A 294 18.97 -2.05 3.61
CA ALA A 294 18.65 -2.65 2.31
C ALA A 294 17.43 -1.96 1.71
N THR A 295 17.02 -2.35 0.50
CA THR A 295 15.83 -1.75 -0.15
C THR A 295 14.52 -2.17 0.50
N ASN A 296 14.35 -3.46 0.84
CA ASN A 296 13.21 -4.03 1.57
C ASN A 296 11.83 -3.57 1.05
N ILE A 297 11.67 -3.52 -0.29
CA ILE A 297 10.53 -2.85 -0.94
C ILE A 297 9.25 -3.69 -1.01
N THR A 298 9.28 -4.96 -0.67
CA THR A 298 8.08 -5.80 -0.66
C THR A 298 7.70 -6.24 0.75
N SER A 299 6.40 -6.37 1.02
CA SER A 299 5.89 -6.82 2.32
C SER A 299 6.44 -8.20 2.69
N LEU A 300 6.53 -9.13 1.73
CA LEU A 300 7.08 -10.47 1.97
C LEU A 300 8.54 -10.43 2.44
N MET A 301 9.39 -9.58 1.82
CA MET A 301 10.79 -9.44 2.25
C MET A 301 10.88 -8.87 3.66
N ARG A 302 10.05 -7.87 3.97
CA ARG A 302 10.02 -7.26 5.30
C ARG A 302 9.53 -8.25 6.36
N GLN A 303 8.43 -8.97 6.07
CA GLN A 303 7.90 -10.01 6.95
C GLN A 303 8.97 -11.03 7.33
N GLN A 304 9.67 -11.60 6.34
CA GLN A 304 10.74 -12.58 6.59
C GLN A 304 11.88 -12.04 7.46
N LEU A 305 12.17 -10.74 7.38
CA LEU A 305 13.19 -10.10 8.21
C LEU A 305 12.65 -9.78 9.60
N VAL A 306 11.42 -9.28 9.69
CA VAL A 306 10.76 -9.03 10.99
C VAL A 306 10.66 -10.33 11.78
N ASP A 307 10.14 -11.41 11.18
CA ASP A 307 10.06 -12.74 11.80
C ASP A 307 11.43 -13.22 12.28
N PHE A 308 12.46 -13.02 11.44
CA PHE A 308 13.82 -13.39 11.79
C PHE A 308 14.37 -12.60 12.99
N PHE A 309 14.12 -11.29 13.07
CA PHE A 309 14.63 -10.46 14.17
C PHE A 309 13.83 -10.68 15.45
N THR A 310 12.52 -10.81 15.37
CA THR A 310 11.65 -11.05 16.53
C THR A 310 11.87 -12.43 17.15
N LEU A 311 12.26 -13.44 16.37
CA LEU A 311 12.65 -14.76 16.90
C LEU A 311 13.79 -14.67 17.94
N TYR A 312 14.63 -13.63 17.87
CA TYR A 312 15.70 -13.36 18.84
C TYR A 312 15.27 -12.38 19.97
N GLY A 313 14.00 -11.97 19.99
CA GLY A 313 13.47 -10.99 20.96
C GLY A 313 13.84 -9.55 20.63
N ALA A 314 14.05 -9.23 19.35
CA ALA A 314 14.31 -7.85 18.96
C ALA A 314 13.03 -7.07 18.71
N LYS A 315 12.97 -5.81 19.18
CA LYS A 315 12.04 -4.82 18.71
C LYS A 315 12.43 -4.36 17.30
N VAL A 316 11.49 -4.36 16.36
CA VAL A 316 11.75 -3.93 14.98
C VAL A 316 11.03 -2.61 14.69
N LYS A 317 11.82 -1.63 14.23
CA LYS A 317 11.32 -0.37 13.68
C LYS A 317 11.60 -0.34 12.19
N ILE A 318 10.55 -0.25 11.35
CA ILE A 318 10.71 -0.02 9.92
C ILE A 318 10.73 1.48 9.67
N VAL A 319 11.70 1.96 8.92
CA VAL A 319 11.77 3.34 8.45
C VAL A 319 11.66 3.33 6.93
N TYR A 320 10.55 3.84 6.43
CA TYR A 320 10.30 3.98 5.01
C TYR A 320 10.75 5.35 4.52
N LEU A 321 11.59 5.37 3.49
CA LEU A 321 12.09 6.62 2.90
C LEU A 321 11.60 6.76 1.47
N GLU A 322 11.05 7.95 1.17
CA GLU A 322 10.60 8.31 -0.17
C GLU A 322 10.90 9.77 -0.48
N LYS A 323 11.26 10.03 -1.73
CA LYS A 323 11.44 11.37 -2.30
C LYS A 323 10.53 11.53 -3.51
N PRO A 324 10.20 12.76 -3.93
CA PRO A 324 9.48 13.01 -5.17
C PRO A 324 10.11 12.28 -6.35
N TYR A 325 9.28 11.81 -7.29
CA TYR A 325 9.72 10.98 -8.42
C TYR A 325 10.88 11.59 -9.19
N ASP A 326 10.80 12.89 -9.54
CA ASP A 326 11.83 13.57 -10.32
C ASP A 326 13.14 13.69 -9.54
N ILE A 327 13.07 13.99 -8.25
CA ILE A 327 14.23 14.04 -7.35
C ILE A 327 14.89 12.67 -7.25
N TRP A 328 14.10 11.63 -7.08
CA TRP A 328 14.60 10.25 -7.04
C TRP A 328 15.34 9.87 -8.32
N ARG A 329 14.78 10.21 -9.50
CA ARG A 329 15.42 9.91 -10.80
C ARG A 329 16.74 10.68 -10.96
N LEU A 330 16.80 11.94 -10.54
CA LEU A 330 18.03 12.72 -10.53
C LEU A 330 19.09 12.11 -9.61
N GLN A 331 18.71 11.75 -8.37
CA GLN A 331 19.63 11.15 -7.42
C GLN A 331 20.18 9.80 -7.89
N ASN A 332 19.41 9.01 -8.68
CA ASN A 332 19.98 7.80 -9.29
C ASN A 332 21.06 8.12 -10.32
N LYS A 333 20.89 9.18 -11.13
CA LYS A 333 21.90 9.60 -12.14
C LYS A 333 23.21 10.07 -11.51
N ASP A 334 23.12 10.71 -10.33
CA ASP A 334 24.26 11.23 -9.58
C ASP A 334 25.00 10.17 -8.75
N ARG A 335 24.54 8.92 -8.76
CA ARG A 335 25.21 7.81 -8.05
C ARG A 335 26.52 7.44 -8.75
N GLU A 336 27.51 7.04 -7.96
CA GLU A 336 28.78 6.46 -8.45
C GLU A 336 28.53 5.28 -9.43
N ILE A 337 27.51 4.46 -9.16
CA ILE A 337 27.03 3.38 -10.04
C ILE A 337 25.53 3.53 -10.20
N PRO A 338 25.06 4.25 -11.25
CA PRO A 338 23.63 4.38 -11.53
C PRO A 338 23.01 3.04 -11.87
N LEU A 339 21.76 2.84 -11.45
CA LEU A 339 20.98 1.68 -11.88
C LEU A 339 20.31 2.00 -13.23
N PRO A 340 20.20 1.01 -14.12
CA PRO A 340 19.46 1.15 -15.39
C PRO A 340 17.98 1.53 -15.11
N GLU A 341 17.43 2.35 -16.00
CA GLU A 341 16.06 2.88 -15.89
C GLU A 341 15.00 1.76 -15.80
N ASP A 342 15.15 0.71 -16.64
CA ASP A 342 14.24 -0.45 -16.62
C ASP A 342 14.30 -1.25 -15.31
N VAL A 343 15.44 -1.24 -14.63
CA VAL A 343 15.58 -1.85 -13.29
C VAL A 343 14.84 -1.03 -12.24
N LEU A 344 14.95 0.29 -12.30
CA LEU A 344 14.25 1.21 -11.41
C LEU A 344 12.72 1.09 -11.60
N ASP A 345 12.26 1.06 -12.84
CA ASP A 345 10.84 0.91 -13.15
C ASP A 345 10.30 -0.42 -12.60
N LYS A 346 11.00 -1.54 -12.83
CA LYS A 346 10.64 -2.84 -12.25
C LYS A 346 10.65 -2.85 -10.72
N MET A 347 11.51 -2.05 -10.08
CA MET A 347 11.51 -1.92 -8.63
C MET A 347 10.33 -1.09 -8.14
N LEU A 348 9.99 -0.01 -8.84
CA LEU A 348 8.82 0.82 -8.55
C LEU A 348 7.52 0.03 -8.66
N ASP A 349 7.35 -0.76 -9.73
CA ASP A 349 6.17 -1.62 -9.94
C ASP A 349 5.97 -2.68 -8.84
N ARG A 350 7.03 -3.02 -8.11
CA ARG A 350 7.00 -3.97 -7.00
C ARG A 350 6.93 -3.31 -5.63
N LEU A 351 6.99 -1.99 -5.59
CA LEU A 351 7.01 -1.26 -4.33
C LEU A 351 5.69 -1.46 -3.57
N GLU A 352 5.83 -1.95 -2.36
CA GLU A 352 4.77 -2.03 -1.36
C GLU A 352 5.20 -1.18 -0.16
N VAL A 353 4.48 -0.09 0.08
CA VAL A 353 4.72 0.78 1.24
C VAL A 353 4.48 -0.02 2.52
N PRO A 354 5.39 0.04 3.52
CA PRO A 354 5.21 -0.66 4.79
C PRO A 354 3.92 -0.24 5.50
N LEU A 355 3.24 -1.23 6.10
CA LEU A 355 2.04 -1.01 6.88
C LEU A 355 2.36 -0.98 8.38
N LEU A 356 1.58 -0.23 9.16
CA LEU A 356 1.74 -0.14 10.60
C LEU A 356 1.71 -1.50 11.31
N VAL A 357 1.06 -2.48 10.70
CA VAL A 357 0.93 -3.85 11.24
C VAL A 357 2.14 -4.75 10.98
N GLU A 358 3.09 -4.33 10.13
CA GLU A 358 4.23 -5.15 9.74
C GLU A 358 5.35 -5.22 10.79
N ALA A 359 5.43 -4.25 11.69
CA ALA A 359 6.45 -4.19 12.73
C ALA A 359 5.94 -3.47 13.99
N HIS A 360 6.73 -3.51 15.07
CA HIS A 360 6.40 -2.79 16.30
C HIS A 360 6.25 -1.29 16.04
N GLU A 361 7.15 -0.71 15.25
CA GLU A 361 7.07 0.68 14.82
C GLU A 361 7.26 0.81 13.30
N VAL A 362 6.54 1.74 12.69
CA VAL A 362 6.73 2.12 11.29
C VAL A 362 6.76 3.64 11.20
N GLU A 363 7.86 4.15 10.67
CA GLU A 363 8.07 5.58 10.45
C GLU A 363 8.12 5.86 8.95
N TYR A 364 7.45 6.93 8.52
CA TYR A 364 7.48 7.40 7.14
C TYR A 364 8.28 8.71 7.05
N VAL A 365 9.45 8.65 6.45
CA VAL A 365 10.32 9.79 6.15
C VAL A 365 10.15 10.12 4.67
N VAL A 366 9.15 10.92 4.39
CA VAL A 366 8.69 11.23 3.03
C VAL A 366 8.84 12.72 2.78
N GLU A 367 9.39 13.05 1.63
CA GLU A 367 9.38 14.41 1.06
C GLU A 367 8.25 14.45 0.01
N ASP A 368 7.26 15.36 0.20
CA ASP A 368 6.12 15.59 -0.73
C ASP A 368 6.46 16.70 -1.74
#